data_72d4c173afe9db67a9b81b91eb452c82
#
_entry.id   72d4c173afe9db67a9b81b91eb452c82
#
_cell.length_a   1.000
_cell.length_b   1.000
_cell.length_c   1.000
_cell.angle_alpha   90.00
_cell.angle_beta   90.00
_cell.angle_gamma   90.00
#
_symmetry.space_group_name_H-M   'P 1'
#
loop_
_entity.id
_entity.type
_entity.pdbx_description
1 polymer ?
#
loop_
_entity_poly.entity_id
_entity_poly.type
_entity_poly.pdbx_seq_one_letter_code
_entity_poly.pdbx_strand_id
1 'polypeptide(L)'
;MEDRTPVTFYVGLHDLFVRLIERYPGKPIVIATPLHRLGETCINGECKPKEVGTLLDYVQAIRRVAEHYSLPVLDLFAVSGLQPSIDMLREKYMPDGLHPNDAGHRILAQKIIAFLETC
;
A
#
# COMPACT_ATOMS: atom_id res chain seq x y z
N MET A 1 8.23 -17.83 -3.58
CA MET A 1 7.86 -17.15 -4.81
C MET A 1 9.09 -16.74 -5.59
N GLU A 2 9.18 -17.22 -6.79
CA GLU A 2 10.38 -17.03 -7.61
C GLU A 2 10.38 -15.72 -8.37
N ASP A 3 9.23 -15.30 -8.86
CA ASP A 3 9.12 -14.12 -9.66
C ASP A 3 8.50 -12.97 -8.86
N ARG A 4 9.22 -11.86 -8.76
CA ARG A 4 8.81 -10.68 -8.01
C ARG A 4 8.68 -9.45 -8.90
N THR A 5 8.51 -9.65 -10.19
CA THR A 5 8.34 -8.52 -11.11
C THR A 5 6.97 -7.89 -10.92
N PRO A 6 6.81 -6.61 -11.28
CA PRO A 6 5.49 -5.98 -11.28
C PRO A 6 4.48 -6.72 -12.15
N VAL A 7 4.92 -7.34 -13.24
CA VAL A 7 4.03 -8.12 -14.11
C VAL A 7 3.38 -9.26 -13.36
N THR A 8 4.19 -10.05 -12.64
CA THR A 8 3.68 -11.15 -11.83
C THR A 8 2.76 -10.65 -10.73
N PHE A 9 3.12 -9.52 -10.14
CA PHE A 9 2.30 -8.89 -9.12
C PHE A 9 0.91 -8.51 -9.67
N TYR A 10 0.85 -7.95 -10.89
CA TYR A 10 -0.42 -7.64 -11.55
C TYR A 10 -1.29 -8.88 -11.70
N VAL A 11 -0.71 -9.97 -12.18
CA VAL A 11 -1.45 -11.22 -12.36
C VAL A 11 -2.01 -11.70 -11.01
N GLY A 12 -1.19 -11.66 -9.97
CA GLY A 12 -1.62 -12.05 -8.64
C GLY A 12 -2.73 -11.17 -8.09
N LEU A 13 -2.66 -9.85 -8.34
CA LEU A 13 -3.71 -8.93 -7.90
C LEU A 13 -5.03 -9.20 -8.60
N HIS A 14 -5.00 -9.42 -9.91
CA HIS A 14 -6.21 -9.76 -10.65
C HIS A 14 -6.87 -11.01 -10.06
N ASP A 15 -6.10 -12.04 -9.84
CA ASP A 15 -6.60 -13.28 -9.28
C ASP A 15 -7.20 -13.05 -7.89
N LEU A 16 -6.47 -12.33 -7.02
CA LEU A 16 -6.92 -12.05 -5.67
C LEU A 16 -8.24 -11.26 -5.66
N PHE A 17 -8.30 -10.20 -6.48
CA PHE A 17 -9.48 -9.34 -6.48
C PHE A 17 -10.71 -10.07 -7.01
N VAL A 18 -10.55 -10.86 -8.06
CA VAL A 18 -11.65 -11.68 -8.58
C VAL A 18 -12.14 -12.64 -7.50
N ARG A 19 -11.23 -13.30 -6.81
CA ARG A 19 -11.60 -14.24 -5.74
C ARG A 19 -12.33 -13.56 -4.60
N LEU A 20 -11.90 -12.35 -4.23
CA LEU A 20 -12.58 -11.59 -3.17
C LEU A 20 -13.99 -11.20 -3.59
N ILE A 21 -14.15 -10.73 -4.82
CA ILE A 21 -15.45 -10.34 -5.33
C ILE A 21 -16.40 -11.54 -5.39
N GLU A 22 -15.90 -12.67 -5.86
CA GLU A 22 -16.71 -13.90 -5.96
C GLU A 22 -17.06 -14.47 -4.58
N ARG A 23 -16.13 -14.34 -3.63
CA ARG A 23 -16.33 -14.89 -2.27
C ARG A 23 -17.29 -14.04 -1.43
N TYR A 24 -17.31 -12.72 -1.67
CA TYR A 24 -18.10 -11.78 -0.87
C TYR A 24 -19.00 -10.93 -1.76
N PRO A 25 -19.91 -11.56 -2.52
CA PRO A 25 -20.78 -10.79 -3.41
C PRO A 25 -21.69 -9.85 -2.62
N GLY A 26 -21.78 -8.61 -3.07
CA GLY A 26 -22.63 -7.62 -2.42
C GLY A 26 -22.05 -7.05 -1.12
N LYS A 27 -20.84 -7.44 -0.73
CA LYS A 27 -20.19 -6.89 0.44
C LYS A 27 -19.21 -5.80 0.02
N PRO A 28 -19.03 -4.75 0.83
CA PRO A 28 -18.03 -3.75 0.53
C PRO A 28 -16.62 -4.33 0.62
N ILE A 29 -15.81 -4.06 -0.39
CA ILE A 29 -14.42 -4.47 -0.44
C ILE A 29 -13.61 -3.19 -0.62
N VAL A 30 -12.71 -2.92 0.32
CA VAL A 30 -11.85 -1.74 0.29
C VAL A 30 -10.41 -2.20 0.16
N ILE A 31 -9.67 -1.54 -0.73
CA ILE A 31 -8.26 -1.82 -0.95
C ILE A 31 -7.45 -0.69 -0.33
N ALA A 32 -6.42 -1.03 0.44
CA ALA A 32 -5.51 -0.04 0.99
C ALA A 32 -4.13 -0.23 0.39
N THR A 33 -3.48 0.88 0.01
CA THR A 33 -2.10 0.82 -0.45
C THR A 33 -1.14 0.78 0.73
N PRO A 34 0.09 0.28 0.54
CA PRO A 34 1.12 0.32 1.58
C PRO A 34 1.51 1.75 1.95
N LEU A 35 2.16 1.89 3.08
CA LEU A 35 2.75 3.15 3.52
C LEU A 35 4.12 3.35 2.87
N HIS A 36 4.59 4.60 2.86
CA HIS A 36 5.98 4.89 2.58
C HIS A 36 6.89 4.24 3.63
N ARG A 37 8.11 3.92 3.23
CA ARG A 37 9.11 3.38 4.13
C ARG A 37 10.49 3.89 3.72
N LEU A 38 11.47 3.82 4.63
CA LEU A 38 12.86 4.06 4.24
C LEU A 38 13.29 3.00 3.24
N GLY A 39 14.07 3.40 2.25
CA GLY A 39 14.54 2.47 1.23
C GLY A 39 13.49 2.03 0.24
N GLU A 40 12.39 2.75 0.12
CA GLU A 40 11.31 2.37 -0.79
C GLU A 40 11.68 2.43 -2.27
N THR A 41 12.72 3.17 -2.60
CA THR A 41 13.27 3.22 -3.96
C THR A 41 14.36 2.19 -4.17
N CYS A 42 14.61 1.36 -3.16
CA CYS A 42 15.69 0.39 -3.17
C CYS A 42 15.15 -1.01 -3.01
N ILE A 43 15.93 -1.98 -3.48
CA ILE A 43 15.60 -3.39 -3.33
C ILE A 43 16.57 -3.97 -2.33
N ASN A 44 16.06 -4.52 -1.23
CA ASN A 44 16.89 -5.08 -0.15
C ASN A 44 17.94 -4.08 0.36
N GLY A 45 17.58 -2.78 0.39
CA GLY A 45 18.48 -1.72 0.85
C GLY A 45 19.53 -1.30 -0.16
N GLU A 46 19.51 -1.82 -1.37
CA GLU A 46 20.52 -1.56 -2.38
C GLU A 46 20.04 -0.61 -3.45
N CYS A 47 19.24 0.24 -3.36
CA CYS A 47 18.81 1.25 -4.35
C CYS A 47 19.11 0.88 -5.82
N LYS A 48 18.79 -0.34 -6.17
CA LYS A 48 18.99 -0.85 -7.53
C LYS A 48 17.67 -1.40 -8.07
N PRO A 49 16.75 -0.51 -8.44
CA PRO A 49 15.44 -0.95 -8.94
C PRO A 49 15.62 -1.59 -10.31
N LYS A 50 15.66 -2.88 -10.34
CA LYS A 50 15.87 -3.62 -11.58
C LYS A 50 14.63 -4.41 -11.95
N GLU A 51 14.74 -5.72 -11.83
CA GLU A 51 13.70 -6.62 -12.30
C GLU A 51 12.49 -6.63 -11.38
N VAL A 52 12.69 -6.41 -10.09
CA VAL A 52 11.59 -6.50 -9.13
C VAL A 52 10.79 -5.20 -8.95
N GLY A 53 11.34 -4.08 -9.45
CA GLY A 53 10.66 -2.80 -9.31
C GLY A 53 10.81 -2.18 -7.92
N THR A 54 10.24 -0.99 -7.75
CA THR A 54 10.25 -0.26 -6.49
C THR A 54 8.89 -0.38 -5.81
N LEU A 55 8.79 0.10 -4.57
CA LEU A 55 7.51 0.12 -3.88
C LEU A 55 6.46 0.91 -4.67
N LEU A 56 6.86 2.02 -5.29
CA LEU A 56 5.92 2.80 -6.09
C LEU A 56 5.34 1.99 -7.26
N ASP A 57 6.15 1.16 -7.89
CA ASP A 57 5.66 0.31 -8.98
C ASP A 57 4.54 -0.60 -8.51
N TYR A 58 4.69 -1.18 -7.33
CA TYR A 58 3.68 -2.06 -6.76
C TYR A 58 2.43 -1.28 -6.30
N VAL A 59 2.63 -0.09 -5.75
CA VAL A 59 1.50 0.78 -5.36
C VAL A 59 0.68 1.16 -6.59
N GLN A 60 1.35 1.51 -7.68
CA GLN A 60 0.65 1.84 -8.93
C GLN A 60 -0.11 0.65 -9.48
N ALA A 61 0.44 -0.55 -9.36
CA ALA A 61 -0.25 -1.77 -9.76
C ALA A 61 -1.54 -1.96 -8.97
N ILE A 62 -1.47 -1.77 -7.65
CA ILE A 62 -2.65 -1.89 -6.79
C ILE A 62 -3.73 -0.89 -7.22
N ARG A 63 -3.35 0.38 -7.45
CA ARG A 63 -4.27 1.42 -7.89
C ARG A 63 -4.98 1.04 -9.19
N ARG A 64 -4.22 0.57 -10.17
CA ARG A 64 -4.75 0.25 -11.49
C ARG A 64 -5.68 -0.95 -11.46
N VAL A 65 -5.30 -2.00 -10.75
CA VAL A 65 -6.12 -3.21 -10.69
C VAL A 65 -7.41 -2.95 -9.91
N ALA A 66 -7.33 -2.19 -8.82
CA ALA A 66 -8.52 -1.82 -8.07
C ALA A 66 -9.47 -0.99 -8.92
N GLU A 67 -8.95 -0.05 -9.71
CA GLU A 67 -9.75 0.75 -10.62
C GLU A 67 -10.44 -0.13 -11.66
N HIS A 68 -9.71 -1.10 -12.19
CA HIS A 68 -10.26 -2.03 -13.19
C HIS A 68 -11.51 -2.76 -12.68
N TYR A 69 -11.51 -3.12 -11.38
CA TYR A 69 -12.64 -3.83 -10.77
C TYR A 69 -13.61 -2.91 -10.03
N SER A 70 -13.44 -1.60 -10.16
CA SER A 70 -14.29 -0.60 -9.49
C SER A 70 -14.28 -0.75 -7.96
N LEU A 71 -13.15 -1.11 -7.39
CA LEU A 71 -13.00 -1.23 -5.95
C LEU A 71 -12.46 0.08 -5.37
N PRO A 72 -13.04 0.57 -4.26
CA PRO A 72 -12.54 1.78 -3.62
C PRO A 72 -11.16 1.57 -3.02
N VAL A 73 -10.29 2.57 -3.16
CA VAL A 73 -8.91 2.51 -2.67
C VAL A 73 -8.70 3.58 -1.61
N LEU A 74 -8.30 3.16 -0.41
CA LEU A 74 -7.74 4.07 0.57
C LEU A 74 -6.24 4.15 0.30
N ASP A 75 -5.83 5.21 -0.36
CA ASP A 75 -4.46 5.37 -0.83
C ASP A 75 -3.56 5.92 0.28
N LEU A 76 -3.21 5.07 1.23
CA LEU A 76 -2.37 5.47 2.37
C LEU A 76 -0.99 5.93 1.92
N PHE A 77 -0.48 5.41 0.82
CA PHE A 77 0.78 5.86 0.26
C PHE A 77 0.73 7.36 -0.04
N ALA A 78 -0.38 7.82 -0.59
CA ALA A 78 -0.54 9.22 -0.98
C ALA A 78 -1.04 10.12 0.15
N VAL A 79 -1.85 9.60 1.09
CA VAL A 79 -2.59 10.47 2.00
C VAL A 79 -2.34 10.22 3.49
N SER A 80 -1.51 9.25 3.87
CA SER A 80 -1.30 8.97 5.29
C SER A 80 -0.58 10.11 6.03
N GLY A 81 0.26 10.86 5.32
CA GLY A 81 1.11 11.87 5.95
C GLY A 81 2.33 11.27 6.64
N LEU A 82 2.54 9.97 6.54
CA LEU A 82 3.65 9.28 7.19
C LEU A 82 4.76 9.02 6.18
N GLN A 83 5.74 9.93 6.13
CA GLN A 83 6.88 9.81 5.23
C GLN A 83 8.16 9.74 6.07
N PRO A 84 8.71 8.53 6.29
CA PRO A 84 9.86 8.38 7.19
C PRO A 84 11.16 8.96 6.65
N SER A 85 11.22 9.39 5.40
CA SER A 85 12.38 10.11 4.91
C SER A 85 12.49 11.51 5.52
N ILE A 86 11.41 12.03 6.11
CA ILE A 86 11.42 13.27 6.87
C ILE A 86 11.74 12.92 8.33
N ASP A 87 12.87 13.40 8.84
CA ASP A 87 13.37 13.01 10.17
C ASP A 87 12.32 13.19 11.27
N MET A 88 11.65 14.32 11.30
CA MET A 88 10.66 14.60 12.33
C MET A 88 9.50 13.61 12.28
N LEU A 89 9.02 13.27 11.09
CA LEU A 89 7.93 12.31 10.94
C LEU A 89 8.38 10.90 11.32
N ARG A 90 9.59 10.53 10.95
CA ARG A 90 10.14 9.23 11.31
C ARG A 90 10.27 9.08 12.81
N GLU A 91 10.89 10.05 13.46
CA GLU A 91 11.11 10.00 14.90
C GLU A 91 9.79 9.96 15.67
N LYS A 92 8.79 10.68 15.21
CA LYS A 92 7.51 10.79 15.91
C LYS A 92 6.58 9.61 15.64
N TYR A 93 6.58 9.07 14.43
CA TYR A 93 5.56 8.11 14.01
C TYR A 93 6.09 6.76 13.53
N MET A 94 7.30 6.71 12.99
CA MET A 94 7.87 5.50 12.40
C MET A 94 9.35 5.35 12.76
N PRO A 95 9.66 5.11 14.05
CA PRO A 95 11.06 5.17 14.52
C PRO A 95 12.04 4.28 13.78
N ASP A 96 11.62 3.10 13.30
CA ASP A 96 12.49 2.21 12.55
C ASP A 96 12.43 2.46 11.03
N GLY A 97 11.67 3.45 10.60
CA GLY A 97 11.51 3.76 9.18
C GLY A 97 10.63 2.81 8.42
N LEU A 98 9.97 1.87 9.09
CA LEU A 98 9.13 0.86 8.46
C LEU A 98 7.78 0.69 9.15
N HIS A 99 7.78 0.56 10.48
CA HIS A 99 6.58 0.27 11.25
C HIS A 99 6.08 1.50 12.00
N PRO A 100 4.79 1.84 11.88
CA PRO A 100 4.23 2.91 12.71
C PRO A 100 4.23 2.52 14.18
N ASN A 101 4.50 3.51 15.04
CA ASN A 101 4.32 3.35 16.48
C ASN A 101 2.85 3.65 16.85
N ASP A 102 2.54 3.74 18.15
CA ASP A 102 1.17 3.99 18.59
C ASP A 102 0.61 5.29 18.02
N ALA A 103 1.40 6.36 17.99
CA ALA A 103 0.97 7.63 17.44
C ALA A 103 0.70 7.52 15.92
N GLY A 104 1.55 6.79 15.20
CA GLY A 104 1.35 6.51 13.77
C GLY A 104 0.09 5.69 13.53
N HIS A 105 -0.15 4.67 14.34
CA HIS A 105 -1.35 3.86 14.22
C HIS A 105 -2.63 4.68 14.48
N ARG A 106 -2.59 5.66 15.36
CA ARG A 106 -3.75 6.53 15.58
C ARG A 106 -4.08 7.34 14.34
N ILE A 107 -3.07 7.84 13.64
CA ILE A 107 -3.27 8.56 12.39
C ILE A 107 -3.91 7.63 11.36
N LEU A 108 -3.39 6.42 11.22
CA LEU A 108 -3.94 5.45 10.28
C LEU A 108 -5.39 5.09 10.62
N ALA A 109 -5.68 4.88 11.90
CA ALA A 109 -7.04 4.56 12.33
C ALA A 109 -8.01 5.68 11.94
N GLN A 110 -7.63 6.94 12.15
CA GLN A 110 -8.45 8.08 11.77
C GLN A 110 -8.71 8.12 10.26
N LYS A 111 -7.68 7.84 9.46
CA LYS A 111 -7.81 7.81 8.01
C LYS A 111 -8.75 6.68 7.56
N ILE A 112 -8.59 5.51 8.16
CA ILE A 112 -9.42 4.35 7.82
C ILE A 112 -10.88 4.62 8.18
N ILE A 113 -11.14 5.12 9.38
CA ILE A 113 -12.50 5.43 9.82
C ILE A 113 -13.15 6.46 8.90
N ALA A 114 -12.44 7.56 8.62
CA ALA A 114 -12.96 8.60 7.75
C ALA A 114 -13.28 8.06 6.35
N PHE A 115 -12.42 7.21 5.82
CA PHE A 115 -12.64 6.60 4.52
C PHE A 115 -13.86 5.69 4.51
N LEU A 116 -13.99 4.84 5.53
CA LEU A 116 -15.12 3.91 5.61
C LEU A 116 -16.45 4.62 5.75
N GLU A 117 -16.46 5.80 6.36
CA GLU A 117 -17.68 6.61 6.46
C GLU A 117 -18.17 7.13 5.11
N THR A 118 -17.30 7.16 4.09
CA THR A 118 -17.68 7.60 2.74
C THR A 118 -18.05 6.44 1.82
N CYS A 119 -17.91 5.22 2.27
CA CYS A 119 -18.20 4.04 1.44
C CYS A 119 -19.63 3.56 1.53
#